data_a1c32414d86a1ad5ad2bcec304772a9e
#
_entry.id   a1c32414d86a1ad5ad2bcec304772a9e
#
_cell.length_a   1.000
_cell.length_b   1.000
_cell.length_c   1.000
_cell.angle_alpha   90.00
_cell.angle_beta   90.00
_cell.angle_gamma   90.00
#
_symmetry.space_group_name_H-M   'P 1'
#
loop_
_entity.id
_entity.type
_entity.pdbx_description
1 polymer ?
#
loop_
_entity_poly.entity_id
_entity_poly.type
_entity_poly.pdbx_seq_one_letter_code
_entity_poly.pdbx_strand_id
1 'polypeptide(L)'
;MRKVPLAGAAAALVLGLAGVAAFSVASQAAGSSAAPSKTLVFDVVFSPFSPIAANNVRPPDSPLALGDELTFHDQLFSRGRHAGDEVGSCVIVAIPPGPTLANCSVVARLPGGNITAQFPAIAGPAPKDLALTGGTGIYRSIGGDGTLVEFGNGKGRLTLHVLSLVPRGGGA
;
A
#
# COMPACT_ATOMS: atom_id res chain seq x y z
N MET A 1 -21.49 46.25 32.79
CA MET A 1 -22.33 45.56 33.81
C MET A 1 -23.76 45.56 33.32
N ARG A 2 -24.29 44.45 32.82
CA ARG A 2 -25.71 44.23 32.61
C ARG A 2 -26.05 42.80 33.00
N LYS A 3 -26.82 42.67 34.03
CA LYS A 3 -27.41 41.44 34.55
C LYS A 3 -28.64 41.09 33.68
N VAL A 4 -28.79 39.82 33.31
CA VAL A 4 -30.02 39.29 32.69
C VAL A 4 -30.56 38.18 33.63
N PRO A 5 -31.85 38.14 33.91
CA PRO A 5 -32.45 37.27 34.93
C PRO A 5 -32.76 35.90 34.38
N LEU A 6 -32.68 34.88 35.29
CA LEU A 6 -33.22 33.54 35.14
C LEU A 6 -34.75 33.62 35.13
N ALA A 7 -35.39 32.94 34.19
CA ALA A 7 -36.77 32.54 34.25
C ALA A 7 -36.84 31.02 34.22
N GLY A 8 -37.35 30.43 35.28
CA GLY A 8 -37.65 29.02 35.37
C GLY A 8 -38.96 28.68 34.65
N ALA A 9 -39.01 27.50 34.08
CA ALA A 9 -40.26 26.85 33.68
C ALA A 9 -40.16 25.35 34.01
N ALA A 10 -41.01 24.95 34.96
CA ALA A 10 -41.31 23.57 35.23
C ALA A 10 -42.28 23.02 34.20
N ALA A 11 -42.07 21.83 33.69
CA ALA A 11 -43.09 21.10 32.95
C ALA A 11 -42.86 19.58 33.00
N ALA A 12 -43.77 18.98 33.70
CA ALA A 12 -44.48 17.70 33.49
C ALA A 12 -43.72 16.45 33.03
N LEU A 13 -43.69 15.52 33.96
CA LEU A 13 -43.48 14.09 33.82
C LEU A 13 -44.61 13.44 33.01
N VAL A 14 -44.31 12.85 31.87
CA VAL A 14 -45.20 11.89 31.17
C VAL A 14 -44.50 10.54 31.19
N LEU A 15 -44.98 9.64 32.02
CA LEU A 15 -44.62 8.23 32.04
C LEU A 15 -45.30 7.54 30.83
N GLY A 16 -44.53 7.29 29.77
CA GLY A 16 -44.91 6.42 28.67
C GLY A 16 -44.15 5.09 28.79
N LEU A 17 -44.88 4.05 29.25
CA LEU A 17 -44.44 2.66 29.14
C LEU A 17 -44.48 2.28 27.63
N ALA A 18 -43.35 2.32 26.94
CA ALA A 18 -43.21 1.74 25.63
C ALA A 18 -42.35 0.47 25.74
N GLY A 19 -42.94 -0.64 25.38
CA GLY A 19 -42.31 -1.95 25.42
C GLY A 19 -41.03 -1.99 24.55
N VAL A 20 -39.92 -2.39 25.19
CA VAL A 20 -38.67 -2.65 24.50
C VAL A 20 -38.80 -4.01 23.81
N ALA A 21 -39.17 -4.02 22.52
CA ALA A 21 -38.98 -5.20 21.69
C ALA A 21 -37.47 -5.41 21.51
N ALA A 22 -36.91 -6.37 22.23
CA ALA A 22 -35.53 -6.82 22.04
C ALA A 22 -35.42 -7.47 20.68
N PHE A 23 -34.97 -6.72 19.69
CA PHE A 23 -34.47 -7.30 18.43
C PHE A 23 -33.13 -7.97 18.71
N SER A 24 -33.17 -9.29 18.93
CA SER A 24 -31.97 -10.12 18.90
C SER A 24 -31.46 -10.15 17.48
N VAL A 25 -30.50 -9.27 17.18
CA VAL A 25 -29.67 -9.37 15.96
C VAL A 25 -28.79 -10.60 16.18
N ALA A 26 -29.20 -11.74 15.65
CA ALA A 26 -28.33 -12.89 15.53
C ALA A 26 -27.20 -12.47 14.59
N SER A 27 -26.04 -12.11 15.17
CA SER A 27 -24.79 -11.97 14.42
C SER A 27 -24.45 -13.35 13.86
N GLN A 28 -24.88 -13.62 12.64
CA GLN A 28 -24.32 -14.70 11.86
C GLN A 28 -22.86 -14.31 11.64
N ALA A 29 -21.97 -14.93 12.41
CA ALA A 29 -20.57 -15.00 12.05
C ALA A 29 -20.51 -15.72 10.71
N ALA A 30 -20.58 -14.95 9.61
CA ALA A 30 -20.27 -15.45 8.30
C ALA A 30 -18.84 -15.97 8.41
N GLY A 31 -18.70 -17.30 8.37
CA GLY A 31 -17.41 -17.94 8.33
C GLY A 31 -16.62 -17.29 7.21
N SER A 32 -15.62 -16.49 7.58
CA SER A 32 -14.71 -15.86 6.63
C SER A 32 -13.92 -16.99 5.99
N SER A 33 -14.41 -17.53 4.87
CA SER A 33 -13.58 -18.36 4.02
C SER A 33 -12.43 -17.46 3.56
N ALA A 34 -11.23 -17.75 4.07
CA ALA A 34 -10.05 -16.98 3.69
C ALA A 34 -10.00 -16.92 2.17
N ALA A 35 -9.92 -15.70 1.63
CA ALA A 35 -9.76 -15.50 0.20
C ALA A 35 -8.53 -16.30 -0.28
N PRO A 36 -8.58 -16.95 -1.45
CA PRO A 36 -7.46 -17.71 -1.95
C PRO A 36 -6.24 -16.81 -2.07
N SER A 37 -5.19 -17.13 -1.32
CA SER A 37 -3.94 -16.38 -1.29
C SER A 37 -2.86 -17.11 -2.09
N LYS A 38 -1.99 -16.37 -2.74
CA LYS A 38 -0.82 -16.88 -3.45
C LYS A 38 0.40 -16.04 -3.09
N THR A 39 1.48 -16.70 -2.68
CA THR A 39 2.76 -16.03 -2.49
C THR A 39 3.58 -16.11 -3.77
N LEU A 40 4.04 -14.95 -4.26
CA LEU A 40 5.00 -14.83 -5.34
C LEU A 40 6.33 -14.37 -4.76
N VAL A 41 7.42 -15.00 -5.14
CA VAL A 41 8.77 -14.64 -4.68
C VAL A 41 9.67 -14.44 -5.88
N PHE A 42 10.34 -13.28 -5.89
CA PHE A 42 11.28 -12.90 -6.94
C PHE A 42 12.61 -12.48 -6.32
N ASP A 43 13.70 -12.92 -6.90
CA ASP A 43 14.99 -12.30 -6.74
C ASP A 43 15.03 -11.08 -7.67
N VAL A 44 15.44 -9.93 -7.14
CA VAL A 44 15.49 -8.66 -7.85
C VAL A 44 16.92 -8.30 -8.19
N VAL A 45 17.16 -7.87 -9.42
CA VAL A 45 18.41 -7.22 -9.83
C VAL A 45 18.08 -5.75 -10.10
N PHE A 46 18.55 -4.88 -9.21
CA PHE A 46 18.27 -3.46 -9.27
C PHE A 46 19.07 -2.78 -10.39
N SER A 47 18.39 -1.92 -11.14
CA SER A 47 19.03 -0.95 -12.02
C SER A 47 19.55 0.25 -11.22
N PRO A 48 20.51 1.00 -11.73
CA PRO A 48 20.81 2.31 -11.17
C PRO A 48 19.58 3.22 -11.22
N PHE A 49 19.35 3.97 -10.14
CA PHE A 49 18.30 5.01 -10.14
C PHE A 49 18.67 6.14 -11.11
N SER A 50 17.65 6.63 -11.82
CA SER A 50 17.75 7.83 -12.63
C SER A 50 17.05 8.99 -11.90
N PRO A 51 17.78 9.90 -11.24
CA PRO A 51 17.19 11.00 -10.50
C PRO A 51 16.70 12.09 -11.46
N ILE A 52 15.48 12.55 -11.21
CA ILE A 52 14.86 13.71 -11.86
C ILE A 52 14.65 14.78 -10.78
N ALA A 53 15.25 15.96 -10.95
CA ALA A 53 15.08 17.06 -10.02
C ALA A 53 13.67 17.65 -10.10
N ALA A 54 13.06 17.97 -8.95
CA ALA A 54 11.71 18.55 -8.85
C ALA A 54 11.55 19.84 -9.68
N ASN A 55 12.61 20.60 -9.86
CA ASN A 55 12.63 21.86 -10.64
C ASN A 55 13.27 21.71 -12.01
N ASN A 56 13.58 20.50 -12.47
CA ASN A 56 14.33 20.19 -13.68
C ASN A 56 15.74 20.81 -13.74
N VAL A 57 16.25 21.32 -12.63
CA VAL A 57 17.60 21.91 -12.51
C VAL A 57 18.31 21.23 -11.36
N ARG A 58 19.06 20.17 -11.68
CA ARG A 58 19.88 19.49 -10.70
C ARG A 58 21.34 19.52 -11.17
N PRO A 59 22.26 20.15 -10.42
CA PRO A 59 23.68 20.00 -10.66
C PRO A 59 24.09 18.53 -10.48
N PRO A 60 25.06 18.03 -11.25
CA PRO A 60 25.65 16.72 -11.01
C PRO A 60 26.09 16.59 -9.54
N ASP A 61 25.92 15.40 -8.96
CA ASP A 61 26.33 15.06 -7.59
C ASP A 61 25.65 15.85 -6.45
N SER A 62 24.58 16.58 -6.75
CA SER A 62 23.78 17.23 -5.70
C SER A 62 23.08 16.20 -4.82
N PRO A 63 22.99 16.45 -3.48
CA PRO A 63 22.19 15.61 -2.61
C PRO A 63 20.71 15.66 -3.00
N LEU A 64 19.97 14.58 -2.70
CA LEU A 64 18.53 14.54 -2.95
C LEU A 64 17.79 15.64 -2.19
N ALA A 65 16.80 16.23 -2.82
CA ALA A 65 15.96 17.27 -2.27
C ALA A 65 14.49 16.81 -2.21
N LEU A 66 13.66 17.53 -1.45
CA LEU A 66 12.22 17.29 -1.42
C LEU A 66 11.62 17.47 -2.83
N GLY A 67 10.78 16.51 -3.22
CA GLY A 67 10.14 16.49 -4.53
C GLY A 67 11.00 15.90 -5.65
N ASP A 68 12.26 15.58 -5.41
CA ASP A 68 13.06 14.83 -6.41
C ASP A 68 12.43 13.46 -6.66
N GLU A 69 12.44 13.03 -7.90
CA GLU A 69 11.94 11.73 -8.31
C GLU A 69 13.10 10.81 -8.71
N LEU A 70 13.05 9.57 -8.24
CA LEU A 70 13.97 8.51 -8.61
C LEU A 70 13.21 7.51 -9.45
N THR A 71 13.60 7.32 -10.70
CA THR A 71 13.00 6.31 -11.59
C THR A 71 13.90 5.08 -11.69
N PHE A 72 13.30 3.91 -11.91
CA PHE A 72 14.03 2.64 -12.01
C PHE A 72 13.32 1.64 -12.93
N HIS A 73 14.10 0.67 -13.41
CA HIS A 73 13.64 -0.46 -14.21
C HIS A 73 14.42 -1.71 -13.80
N ASP A 74 13.90 -2.48 -12.90
CA ASP A 74 14.56 -3.64 -12.30
C ASP A 74 14.16 -4.93 -12.98
N GLN A 75 14.98 -5.97 -12.86
CA GLN A 75 14.71 -7.29 -13.40
C GLN A 75 14.27 -8.24 -12.31
N LEU A 76 13.21 -9.00 -12.58
CA LEU A 76 12.64 -9.99 -11.67
C LEU A 76 12.99 -11.41 -12.13
N PHE A 77 13.50 -12.22 -11.21
CA PHE A 77 13.82 -13.62 -11.46
C PHE A 77 13.05 -14.51 -10.49
N SER A 78 12.54 -15.63 -10.97
CA SER A 78 11.94 -16.67 -10.14
C SER A 78 12.64 -17.98 -10.42
N ARG A 79 13.17 -18.61 -9.37
CA ARG A 79 13.95 -19.87 -9.46
C ARG A 79 15.09 -19.77 -10.48
N GLY A 80 15.80 -18.64 -10.49
CA GLY A 80 16.92 -18.39 -11.38
C GLY A 80 16.57 -18.10 -12.85
N ARG A 81 15.29 -17.98 -13.20
CA ARG A 81 14.82 -17.68 -14.55
C ARG A 81 14.21 -16.29 -14.59
N HIS A 82 14.46 -15.52 -15.63
CA HIS A 82 13.81 -14.24 -15.83
C HIS A 82 12.28 -14.41 -15.82
N ALA A 83 11.61 -13.68 -14.95
CA ALA A 83 10.17 -13.80 -14.71
C ALA A 83 9.40 -12.53 -15.07
N GLY A 84 10.09 -11.43 -15.33
CA GLY A 84 9.50 -10.14 -15.67
C GLY A 84 10.39 -8.98 -15.25
N ASP A 85 9.81 -7.81 -15.24
CA ASP A 85 10.47 -6.56 -14.88
C ASP A 85 9.66 -5.81 -13.83
N GLU A 86 10.33 -4.95 -13.07
CA GLU A 86 9.70 -3.97 -12.19
C GLU A 86 10.07 -2.57 -12.65
N VAL A 87 9.08 -1.74 -12.90
CA VAL A 87 9.26 -0.34 -13.27
C VAL A 87 8.55 0.56 -12.27
N GLY A 88 9.16 1.68 -11.92
CA GLY A 88 8.54 2.56 -10.96
C GLY A 88 9.29 3.85 -10.72
N SER A 89 8.75 4.60 -9.78
CA SER A 89 9.37 5.81 -9.28
C SER A 89 9.13 6.01 -7.78
N CYS A 90 10.03 6.77 -7.18
CA CYS A 90 9.96 7.17 -5.78
C CYS A 90 10.14 8.70 -5.69
N VAL A 91 9.21 9.38 -5.05
CA VAL A 91 9.32 10.82 -4.79
C VAL A 91 9.86 11.04 -3.38
N ILE A 92 10.88 11.87 -3.23
CA ILE A 92 11.46 12.22 -1.93
C ILE A 92 10.50 13.12 -1.16
N VAL A 93 10.01 12.64 -0.02
CA VAL A 93 9.03 13.34 0.82
C VAL A 93 9.58 13.82 2.16
N ALA A 94 10.76 13.33 2.59
CA ALA A 94 11.49 13.83 3.74
C ALA A 94 13.00 13.68 3.54
N ILE A 95 13.76 14.62 4.13
CA ILE A 95 15.23 14.66 4.09
C ILE A 95 15.78 14.95 5.50
N PRO A 96 17.11 14.82 5.75
CA PRO A 96 17.73 15.14 7.04
C PRO A 96 17.20 16.46 7.66
N PRO A 97 17.18 16.55 9.04
CA PRO A 97 17.96 15.73 9.98
C PRO A 97 17.44 14.31 10.26
N GLY A 98 16.23 13.96 9.84
CA GLY A 98 15.72 12.59 9.89
C GLY A 98 16.24 11.70 8.75
N PRO A 99 15.78 10.45 8.66
CA PRO A 99 16.07 9.59 7.52
C PRO A 99 15.44 10.15 6.24
N THR A 100 16.11 9.97 5.11
CA THR A 100 15.48 10.24 3.80
C THR A 100 14.35 9.26 3.59
N LEU A 101 13.15 9.79 3.37
CA LEU A 101 11.94 9.03 3.10
C LEU A 101 11.42 9.36 1.70
N ALA A 102 11.06 8.33 0.97
CA ALA A 102 10.41 8.44 -0.32
C ALA A 102 9.06 7.73 -0.32
N ASN A 103 8.14 8.21 -1.14
CA ASN A 103 6.90 7.51 -1.48
C ASN A 103 7.07 6.88 -2.86
N CYS A 104 6.96 5.55 -2.94
CA CYS A 104 7.23 4.78 -4.14
C CYS A 104 5.95 4.18 -4.73
N SER A 105 5.89 4.18 -6.06
CA SER A 105 4.89 3.46 -6.85
C SER A 105 5.60 2.55 -7.83
N VAL A 106 5.18 1.29 -7.91
CA VAL A 106 5.81 0.28 -8.75
C VAL A 106 4.79 -0.54 -9.54
N VAL A 107 5.23 -1.05 -10.68
CA VAL A 107 4.49 -1.98 -11.51
C VAL A 107 5.40 -3.18 -11.82
N ALA A 108 5.08 -4.34 -11.27
CA ALA A 108 5.69 -5.59 -11.67
C ALA A 108 4.99 -6.10 -12.94
N ARG A 109 5.73 -6.15 -14.05
CA ARG A 109 5.27 -6.65 -15.35
C ARG A 109 5.61 -8.13 -15.45
N LEU A 110 4.59 -8.97 -15.33
CA LEU A 110 4.74 -10.43 -15.26
C LEU A 110 4.02 -11.13 -16.43
N PRO A 111 4.38 -12.38 -16.75
CA PRO A 111 3.58 -13.17 -17.66
C PRO A 111 2.12 -13.26 -17.19
N GLY A 112 1.20 -12.88 -18.07
CA GLY A 112 -0.24 -12.89 -17.79
C GLY A 112 -0.81 -11.60 -17.23
N GLY A 113 -0.01 -10.58 -16.91
CA GLY A 113 -0.49 -9.26 -16.48
C GLY A 113 0.47 -8.53 -15.54
N ASN A 114 0.01 -7.40 -15.03
CA ASN A 114 0.79 -6.56 -14.13
C ASN A 114 0.25 -6.62 -12.72
N ILE A 115 1.13 -6.39 -11.73
CA ILE A 115 0.78 -6.12 -10.33
C ILE A 115 1.27 -4.72 -9.99
N THR A 116 0.42 -3.90 -9.37
CA THR A 116 0.78 -2.57 -8.89
C THR A 116 0.89 -2.54 -7.38
N ALA A 117 1.88 -1.82 -6.86
CA ALA A 117 2.08 -1.64 -5.42
C ALA A 117 2.56 -0.23 -5.09
N GLN A 118 2.38 0.15 -3.82
CA GLN A 118 2.88 1.39 -3.23
C GLN A 118 3.53 1.10 -1.88
N PHE A 119 4.55 1.88 -1.54
CA PHE A 119 5.24 1.74 -0.25
C PHE A 119 6.04 3.00 0.12
N PRO A 120 6.19 3.28 1.42
CA PRO A 120 7.17 4.24 1.91
C PRO A 120 8.55 3.56 1.92
N ALA A 121 9.53 4.17 1.27
CA ALA A 121 10.91 3.70 1.29
C ALA A 121 11.76 4.60 2.18
N ILE A 122 12.32 4.01 3.25
CA ILE A 122 13.42 4.61 4.01
C ILE A 122 14.70 4.17 3.36
N ALA A 123 15.62 5.10 3.10
CA ALA A 123 16.92 4.79 2.53
C ALA A 123 17.69 3.81 3.45
N GLY A 124 18.24 2.75 2.86
CA GLY A 124 19.01 1.73 3.57
C GLY A 124 18.41 0.31 3.46
N PRO A 125 19.03 -0.67 4.14
CA PRO A 125 18.72 -2.09 3.98
C PRO A 125 17.47 -2.56 4.73
N ALA A 126 16.80 -1.69 5.49
CA ALA A 126 15.57 -2.04 6.20
C ALA A 126 14.52 -2.59 5.23
N PRO A 127 13.80 -3.67 5.59
CA PRO A 127 12.69 -4.18 4.79
C PRO A 127 11.65 -3.10 4.51
N LYS A 128 11.11 -3.09 3.30
CA LYS A 128 10.08 -2.14 2.86
C LYS A 128 8.78 -2.91 2.66
N ASP A 129 7.76 -2.54 3.43
CA ASP A 129 6.44 -3.15 3.33
C ASP A 129 5.63 -2.49 2.22
N LEU A 130 5.07 -3.31 1.33
CA LEU A 130 4.30 -2.88 0.17
C LEU A 130 2.81 -3.17 0.37
N ALA A 131 1.96 -2.23 -0.06
CA ALA A 131 0.54 -2.51 -0.27
C ALA A 131 0.30 -2.79 -1.75
N LEU A 132 -0.32 -3.94 -2.07
CA LEU A 132 -0.75 -4.23 -3.44
C LEU A 132 -2.00 -3.42 -3.76
N THR A 133 -1.92 -2.55 -4.76
CA THR A 133 -2.98 -1.60 -5.11
C THR A 133 -3.86 -2.08 -6.26
N GLY A 134 -3.50 -3.20 -6.89
CA GLY A 134 -4.27 -3.81 -7.96
C GLY A 134 -3.43 -4.55 -8.99
N GLY A 135 -4.04 -4.86 -10.13
CA GLY A 135 -3.36 -5.54 -11.22
C GLY A 135 -4.19 -5.64 -12.48
N THR A 136 -3.60 -6.24 -13.52
CA THR A 136 -4.24 -6.48 -14.83
C THR A 136 -4.13 -7.95 -15.22
N GLY A 137 -4.83 -8.35 -16.27
CA GLY A 137 -4.79 -9.73 -16.77
C GLY A 137 -5.25 -10.74 -15.72
N ILE A 138 -4.44 -11.76 -15.46
CA ILE A 138 -4.72 -12.79 -14.43
C ILE A 138 -4.62 -12.24 -13.01
N TYR A 139 -4.04 -11.04 -12.83
CA TYR A 139 -3.91 -10.33 -11.55
C TYR A 139 -5.00 -9.25 -11.37
N ARG A 140 -6.04 -9.24 -12.20
CA ARG A 140 -7.16 -8.31 -12.04
C ARG A 140 -7.87 -8.54 -10.70
N SER A 141 -8.28 -7.46 -10.04
CA SER A 141 -8.99 -7.49 -8.76
C SER A 141 -8.23 -8.20 -7.63
N ILE A 142 -6.91 -8.05 -7.60
CA ILE A 142 -6.09 -8.49 -6.48
C ILE A 142 -5.90 -7.36 -5.47
N GLY A 143 -5.63 -7.74 -4.24
CA GLY A 143 -5.07 -6.92 -3.18
C GLY A 143 -4.04 -7.74 -2.43
N GLY A 144 -3.59 -7.24 -1.29
CA GLY A 144 -2.64 -7.92 -0.44
C GLY A 144 -1.49 -7.02 -0.03
N ASP A 145 -0.41 -7.64 0.34
CA ASP A 145 0.80 -6.97 0.79
C ASP A 145 2.07 -7.63 0.22
N GLY A 146 3.20 -7.06 0.51
CA GLY A 146 4.49 -7.61 0.12
C GLY A 146 5.62 -6.99 0.92
N THR A 147 6.81 -7.53 0.73
CA THR A 147 8.04 -7.03 1.35
C THR A 147 9.17 -7.02 0.33
N LEU A 148 9.88 -5.91 0.23
CA LEU A 148 11.12 -5.78 -0.52
C LEU A 148 12.28 -5.71 0.45
N VAL A 149 13.25 -6.61 0.29
CA VAL A 149 14.51 -6.64 1.06
C VAL A 149 15.67 -6.41 0.11
N GLU A 150 16.47 -5.37 0.38
CA GLU A 150 17.69 -5.05 -0.39
C GLU A 150 18.91 -5.71 0.27
N PHE A 151 19.78 -6.35 -0.50
CA PHE A 151 20.97 -7.04 0.01
C PHE A 151 22.25 -6.17 -0.06
N GLY A 152 22.14 -4.92 -0.56
CA GLY A 152 23.24 -3.96 -0.62
C GLY A 152 24.26 -4.17 -1.76
N ASN A 153 24.05 -5.14 -2.63
CA ASN A 153 24.93 -5.49 -3.75
C ASN A 153 24.26 -5.37 -5.13
N GLY A 154 23.28 -4.48 -5.26
CA GLY A 154 22.45 -4.36 -6.46
C GLY A 154 21.43 -5.49 -6.61
N LYS A 155 21.18 -6.25 -5.55
CA LYS A 155 20.22 -7.35 -5.53
C LYS A 155 19.29 -7.25 -4.33
N GLY A 156 18.13 -7.89 -4.45
CA GLY A 156 17.13 -7.96 -3.39
C GLY A 156 16.18 -9.13 -3.56
N ARG A 157 15.18 -9.15 -2.71
CA ARG A 157 14.07 -10.10 -2.78
C ARG A 157 12.75 -9.38 -2.60
N LEU A 158 11.86 -9.60 -3.55
CA LEU A 158 10.48 -9.16 -3.51
C LEU A 158 9.58 -10.36 -3.20
N THR A 159 8.82 -10.26 -2.12
CA THR A 159 7.80 -11.25 -1.75
C THR A 159 6.44 -10.58 -1.79
N LEU A 160 5.49 -11.14 -2.53
CA LEU A 160 4.13 -10.62 -2.66
C LEU A 160 3.13 -11.66 -2.16
N HIS A 161 2.29 -11.28 -1.21
CA HIS A 161 1.15 -12.06 -0.71
C HIS A 161 -0.10 -11.58 -1.41
N VAL A 162 -0.45 -12.25 -2.51
CA VAL A 162 -1.56 -11.86 -3.38
C VAL A 162 -2.85 -12.47 -2.89
N LEU A 163 -3.83 -11.63 -2.60
CA LEU A 163 -5.20 -12.00 -2.25
C LEU A 163 -6.10 -11.76 -3.47
N SER A 164 -6.93 -12.73 -3.84
CA SER A 164 -7.97 -12.52 -4.85
C SER A 164 -9.19 -11.91 -4.18
N LEU A 165 -9.60 -10.71 -4.61
CA LEU A 165 -10.78 -10.02 -4.09
C LEU A 165 -12.09 -10.49 -4.75
N VAL A 166 -12.00 -11.28 -5.81
CA VAL A 166 -13.18 -11.87 -6.47
C VAL A 166 -13.41 -13.26 -5.91
N PRO A 167 -14.55 -13.52 -5.23
CA PRO A 167 -14.96 -14.89 -4.96
C PRO A 167 -15.01 -15.63 -6.30
N ARG A 168 -14.36 -16.77 -6.41
CA ARG A 168 -14.58 -17.65 -7.56
C ARG A 168 -16.05 -18.04 -7.48
N GLY A 169 -16.86 -17.40 -8.34
CA GLY A 169 -18.26 -17.74 -8.46
C GLY A 169 -18.36 -19.25 -8.67
N GLY A 170 -18.99 -19.95 -7.75
CA GLY A 170 -19.38 -21.32 -7.96
C GLY A 170 -20.22 -21.33 -9.23
N GLY A 171 -19.71 -21.97 -10.27
CA GLY A 171 -20.48 -22.20 -11.47
C GLY A 171 -21.75 -22.92 -11.08
N ALA A 172 -22.86 -22.35 -11.52
CA ALA A 172 -24.15 -23.01 -11.51
C ALA A 172 -24.15 -24.14 -12.54
#